data_d029281d1bb069072760a912159fae8c
#
_entry.id   d029281d1bb069072760a912159fae8c
#
_cell.length_a   1.000
_cell.length_b   1.000
_cell.length_c   1.000
_cell.angle_alpha   90.00
_cell.angle_beta   90.00
_cell.angle_gamma   90.00
#
_symmetry.space_group_name_H-M   'P 1'
#
loop_
_entity.id
_entity.type
_entity.pdbx_description
1 polymer ?
#
loop_
_entity_poly.entity_id
_entity_poly.type
_entity_poly.pdbx_seq_one_letter_code
_entity_poly.pdbx_strand_id
1 'polypeptide(L)'
;MKTVIVTAVGSFSAPAVIRELKETGFRVVGTDINPKELIAMSAEADVFVNLPRCDAGQRYVDAMAELILREKADAVLPLTDAELDVLNEVRDQLKPAVLWASPAEAVRVSRDKVKSRAAAERAGAKVIPTELLADAFSGEGALPRKEALLKSPGLPLILKPRDGRSSQGLYRVRTEAELAGALKEIRRTGREKDYLVQPLIEGRIVTVDVVRFPDGTCTAAPREEYVRTWNGAGLSVHVFRDRTLEETCSAVAEELGILGCVNFEFIHAEDGSYYFMECNPRFSGGTGFSIAAGDHVVRKHLAAFGAVPEKDPEKVPEEDPETEAQHGGASECWIARKYVEVITES
;
A
#
# COMPACT_ATOMS: atom_id res chain seq x y z
N MET A 1 5.95 -24.54 -14.32
CA MET A 1 6.26 -23.16 -13.90
C MET A 1 4.93 -22.45 -13.74
N LYS A 2 4.64 -21.88 -12.56
CA LYS A 2 3.42 -21.11 -12.32
C LYS A 2 3.49 -19.76 -13.03
N THR A 3 2.34 -19.26 -13.51
CA THR A 3 2.25 -17.98 -14.21
C THR A 3 1.48 -16.98 -13.34
N VAL A 4 2.03 -15.78 -13.15
CA VAL A 4 1.37 -14.71 -12.42
C VAL A 4 1.21 -13.48 -13.31
N ILE A 5 0.00 -12.91 -13.32
CA ILE A 5 -0.25 -11.60 -13.92
C ILE A 5 0.05 -10.53 -12.85
N VAL A 6 0.98 -9.64 -13.14
CA VAL A 6 1.32 -8.49 -12.29
C VAL A 6 0.76 -7.25 -12.98
N THR A 7 -0.10 -6.49 -12.29
CA THR A 7 -0.71 -5.30 -12.90
C THR A 7 0.06 -4.03 -12.58
N ALA A 8 -0.16 -2.96 -13.38
CA ALA A 8 0.48 -1.66 -13.20
C ALA A 8 2.01 -1.75 -13.06
N VAL A 9 2.65 -2.46 -14.00
CA VAL A 9 4.11 -2.67 -13.93
C VAL A 9 4.93 -1.39 -14.13
N GLY A 10 4.31 -0.25 -14.47
CA GLY A 10 4.91 1.07 -14.37
C GLY A 10 4.99 1.65 -12.96
N SER A 11 4.51 0.94 -11.93
CA SER A 11 4.53 1.39 -10.54
C SER A 11 5.90 1.25 -9.87
N PHE A 12 6.13 1.99 -8.78
CA PHE A 12 7.39 1.94 -8.02
C PHE A 12 7.67 0.59 -7.35
N SER A 13 6.66 -0.24 -7.10
CA SER A 13 6.83 -1.58 -6.54
C SER A 13 7.22 -2.64 -7.58
N ALA A 14 6.85 -2.43 -8.84
CA ALA A 14 7.00 -3.42 -9.90
C ALA A 14 8.43 -3.98 -10.06
N PRO A 15 9.50 -3.16 -10.07
CA PRO A 15 10.86 -3.70 -10.26
C PRO A 15 11.23 -4.74 -9.20
N ALA A 16 10.92 -4.46 -7.94
CA ALA A 16 11.23 -5.36 -6.83
C ALA A 16 10.35 -6.63 -6.86
N VAL A 17 9.05 -6.45 -7.13
CA VAL A 17 8.08 -7.56 -7.21
C VAL A 17 8.41 -8.49 -8.36
N ILE A 18 8.65 -7.98 -9.58
CA ILE A 18 8.95 -8.79 -10.76
C ILE A 18 10.25 -9.56 -10.57
N ARG A 19 11.29 -8.91 -10.02
CA ARG A 19 12.56 -9.58 -9.74
C ARG A 19 12.39 -10.78 -8.80
N GLU A 20 11.78 -10.59 -7.65
CA GLU A 20 11.58 -11.66 -6.67
C GLU A 20 10.69 -12.78 -7.20
N LEU A 21 9.65 -12.47 -8.00
CA LEU A 21 8.83 -13.47 -8.66
C LEU A 21 9.67 -14.33 -9.63
N LYS A 22 10.52 -13.70 -10.44
CA LYS A 22 11.38 -14.42 -11.39
C LYS A 22 12.46 -15.25 -10.69
N GLU A 23 13.08 -14.71 -9.65
CA GLU A 23 14.06 -15.43 -8.81
C GLU A 23 13.44 -16.65 -8.10
N THR A 24 12.14 -16.59 -7.80
CA THR A 24 11.38 -17.71 -7.23
C THR A 24 10.75 -18.61 -8.29
N GLY A 25 11.09 -18.44 -9.57
CA GLY A 25 10.73 -19.35 -10.65
C GLY A 25 9.33 -19.16 -11.25
N PHE A 26 8.70 -18.01 -11.04
CA PHE A 26 7.43 -17.66 -11.71
C PHE A 26 7.68 -17.10 -13.12
N ARG A 27 6.76 -17.43 -14.03
CA ARG A 27 6.59 -16.72 -15.28
C ARG A 27 5.73 -15.49 -15.02
N VAL A 28 6.21 -14.32 -15.39
CA VAL A 28 5.56 -13.02 -15.11
C VAL A 28 4.92 -12.46 -16.38
N VAL A 29 3.61 -12.26 -16.35
CA VAL A 29 2.85 -11.50 -17.34
C VAL A 29 2.61 -10.11 -16.78
N GLY A 30 3.34 -9.13 -17.28
CA GLY A 30 3.19 -7.73 -16.86
C GLY A 30 2.06 -7.04 -17.61
N THR A 31 1.25 -6.23 -16.90
CA THR A 31 0.23 -5.40 -17.55
C THR A 31 0.32 -3.95 -17.12
N ASP A 32 -0.01 -3.03 -18.03
CA ASP A 32 -0.11 -1.60 -17.75
C ASP A 32 -1.14 -0.93 -18.68
N ILE A 33 -1.60 0.25 -18.28
CA ILE A 33 -2.49 1.09 -19.10
C ILE A 33 -1.74 1.79 -20.23
N ASN A 34 -0.44 1.95 -20.10
CA ASN A 34 0.42 2.53 -21.12
C ASN A 34 1.00 1.43 -22.02
N PRO A 35 1.33 1.71 -23.28
CA PRO A 35 1.97 0.76 -24.17
C PRO A 35 3.39 0.42 -23.69
N LYS A 36 3.92 -0.71 -24.14
CA LYS A 36 5.16 -1.31 -23.64
C LYS A 36 6.37 -0.37 -23.80
N GLU A 37 6.39 0.43 -24.86
CA GLU A 37 7.48 1.36 -25.20
C GLU A 37 7.69 2.43 -24.12
N LEU A 38 6.66 2.73 -23.34
CA LEU A 38 6.67 3.73 -22.26
C LEU A 38 6.94 3.16 -20.88
N ILE A 39 7.07 1.84 -20.75
CA ILE A 39 7.15 1.14 -19.45
C ILE A 39 8.46 0.35 -19.37
N ALA A 40 9.42 0.82 -18.57
CA ALA A 40 10.71 0.15 -18.41
C ALA A 40 10.58 -1.33 -18.01
N MET A 41 9.65 -1.64 -17.10
CA MET A 41 9.42 -3.00 -16.62
C MET A 41 8.78 -3.93 -17.65
N SER A 42 8.31 -3.40 -18.81
CA SER A 42 7.88 -4.23 -19.93
C SER A 42 9.00 -5.11 -20.48
N ALA A 43 10.25 -4.66 -20.37
CA ALA A 43 11.43 -5.39 -20.82
C ALA A 43 11.85 -6.53 -19.84
N GLU A 44 11.42 -6.45 -18.58
CA GLU A 44 11.75 -7.47 -17.56
C GLU A 44 10.65 -8.52 -17.39
N ALA A 45 9.41 -8.23 -17.78
CA ALA A 45 8.33 -9.21 -17.80
C ALA A 45 8.53 -10.23 -18.94
N ASP A 46 8.14 -11.50 -18.72
CA ASP A 46 8.24 -12.52 -19.75
C ASP A 46 7.23 -12.29 -20.89
N VAL A 47 6.10 -11.67 -20.56
CA VAL A 47 5.08 -11.17 -21.51
C VAL A 47 4.58 -9.84 -21.01
N PHE A 48 4.39 -8.88 -21.90
CA PHE A 48 3.73 -7.61 -21.57
C PHE A 48 2.44 -7.46 -22.35
N VAL A 49 1.38 -7.00 -21.68
CA VAL A 49 0.06 -6.76 -22.28
C VAL A 49 -0.48 -5.41 -21.85
N ASN A 50 -0.79 -4.57 -22.82
CA ASN A 50 -1.51 -3.33 -22.54
C ASN A 50 -2.98 -3.63 -22.27
N LEU A 51 -3.46 -3.21 -21.07
CA LEU A 51 -4.87 -3.39 -20.68
C LEU A 51 -5.60 -2.04 -20.62
N PRO A 52 -6.94 -2.05 -20.79
CA PRO A 52 -7.75 -0.88 -20.51
C PRO A 52 -7.54 -0.40 -19.05
N ARG A 53 -7.82 0.87 -18.79
CA ARG A 53 -7.88 1.40 -17.42
C ARG A 53 -8.94 0.66 -16.61
N CYS A 54 -8.70 0.44 -15.34
CA CYS A 54 -9.65 -0.25 -14.44
C CYS A 54 -11.00 0.50 -14.28
N ASP A 55 -11.02 1.83 -14.49
CA ASP A 55 -12.25 2.63 -14.52
C ASP A 55 -13.10 2.44 -15.78
N ALA A 56 -12.63 1.67 -16.75
CA ALA A 56 -13.45 1.22 -17.90
C ALA A 56 -14.48 0.14 -17.53
N GLY A 57 -14.59 -0.22 -16.25
CA GLY A 57 -15.59 -1.14 -15.72
C GLY A 57 -15.49 -2.55 -16.34
N GLN A 58 -16.60 -3.07 -16.85
CA GLN A 58 -16.67 -4.45 -17.36
C GLN A 58 -15.63 -4.73 -18.45
N ARG A 59 -15.29 -3.75 -19.29
CA ARG A 59 -14.28 -3.91 -20.34
C ARG A 59 -12.90 -4.29 -19.78
N TYR A 60 -12.51 -3.73 -18.62
CA TYR A 60 -11.27 -4.11 -17.95
C TYR A 60 -11.34 -5.54 -17.40
N VAL A 61 -12.47 -5.88 -16.78
CA VAL A 61 -12.70 -7.22 -16.21
C VAL A 61 -12.67 -8.30 -17.29
N ASP A 62 -13.35 -8.08 -18.42
CA ASP A 62 -13.36 -9.01 -19.55
C ASP A 62 -11.96 -9.20 -20.12
N ALA A 63 -11.22 -8.11 -20.33
CA ALA A 63 -9.84 -8.17 -20.83
C ALA A 63 -8.91 -8.92 -19.87
N MET A 64 -9.09 -8.76 -18.55
CA MET A 64 -8.33 -9.51 -17.54
C MET A 64 -8.70 -11.00 -17.56
N ALA A 65 -9.98 -11.34 -17.65
CA ALA A 65 -10.44 -12.72 -17.72
C ALA A 65 -9.93 -13.43 -19.00
N GLU A 66 -9.96 -12.76 -20.14
CA GLU A 66 -9.38 -13.23 -21.39
C GLU A 66 -7.86 -13.48 -21.25
N LEU A 67 -7.14 -12.54 -20.63
CA LEU A 67 -5.70 -12.65 -20.39
C LEU A 67 -5.38 -13.85 -19.49
N ILE A 68 -6.12 -14.04 -18.40
CA ILE A 68 -5.98 -15.20 -17.50
C ILE A 68 -6.07 -16.52 -18.27
N LEU A 69 -7.08 -16.67 -19.12
CA LEU A 69 -7.29 -17.88 -19.90
C LEU A 69 -6.20 -18.08 -20.97
N ARG A 70 -5.84 -17.03 -21.68
CA ARG A 70 -4.82 -17.06 -22.74
C ARG A 70 -3.45 -17.44 -22.20
N GLU A 71 -3.04 -16.82 -21.10
CA GLU A 71 -1.71 -17.03 -20.48
C GLU A 71 -1.70 -18.20 -19.49
N LYS A 72 -2.86 -18.81 -19.22
CA LYS A 72 -3.07 -19.86 -18.21
C LYS A 72 -2.52 -19.42 -16.85
N ALA A 73 -2.89 -18.21 -16.45
CA ALA A 73 -2.38 -17.62 -15.23
C ALA A 73 -2.96 -18.32 -14.00
N ASP A 74 -2.08 -18.60 -13.03
CA ASP A 74 -2.44 -19.19 -11.73
C ASP A 74 -2.92 -18.10 -10.76
N ALA A 75 -2.39 -16.88 -10.91
CA ALA A 75 -2.71 -15.77 -10.02
C ALA A 75 -2.69 -14.40 -10.71
N VAL A 76 -3.39 -13.46 -10.08
CA VAL A 76 -3.32 -12.02 -10.38
C VAL A 76 -2.82 -11.28 -9.15
N LEU A 77 -1.80 -10.46 -9.31
CA LEU A 77 -1.17 -9.65 -8.27
C LEU A 77 -1.30 -8.15 -8.60
N PRO A 78 -2.27 -7.44 -8.03
CA PRO A 78 -2.46 -6.02 -8.29
C PRO A 78 -1.45 -5.17 -7.50
N LEU A 79 -0.80 -4.22 -8.16
CA LEU A 79 0.15 -3.29 -7.55
C LEU A 79 -0.43 -1.91 -7.26
N THR A 80 -1.66 -1.63 -7.69
CA THR A 80 -2.34 -0.35 -7.40
C THR A 80 -3.66 -0.54 -6.68
N ASP A 81 -4.02 0.44 -5.85
CA ASP A 81 -5.30 0.47 -5.15
C ASP A 81 -6.49 0.47 -6.13
N ALA A 82 -6.35 1.18 -7.27
CA ALA A 82 -7.43 1.31 -8.23
C ALA A 82 -7.82 -0.02 -8.87
N GLU A 83 -6.81 -0.82 -9.24
CA GLU A 83 -7.06 -2.15 -9.82
C GLU A 83 -7.49 -3.14 -8.75
N LEU A 84 -6.88 -3.08 -7.57
CA LEU A 84 -7.28 -3.93 -6.44
C LEU A 84 -8.75 -3.70 -6.07
N ASP A 85 -9.21 -2.44 -6.00
CA ASP A 85 -10.61 -2.12 -5.69
C ASP A 85 -11.58 -2.80 -6.68
N VAL A 86 -11.27 -2.75 -7.99
CA VAL A 86 -12.10 -3.41 -9.02
C VAL A 86 -11.99 -4.93 -8.95
N LEU A 87 -10.77 -5.48 -8.93
CA LEU A 87 -10.55 -6.92 -8.95
C LEU A 87 -11.08 -7.60 -7.69
N ASN A 88 -11.07 -6.91 -6.57
CA ASN A 88 -11.62 -7.41 -5.31
C ASN A 88 -13.13 -7.68 -5.37
N GLU A 89 -13.88 -6.88 -6.12
CA GLU A 89 -15.32 -7.06 -6.28
C GLU A 89 -15.69 -8.16 -7.27
N VAL A 90 -14.75 -8.57 -8.14
CA VAL A 90 -14.99 -9.53 -9.22
C VAL A 90 -14.15 -10.81 -9.10
N ARG A 91 -13.71 -11.18 -7.88
CA ARG A 91 -12.82 -12.34 -7.65
C ARG A 91 -13.29 -13.62 -8.32
N ASP A 92 -14.62 -13.87 -8.38
CA ASP A 92 -15.17 -15.06 -9.02
C ASP A 92 -15.03 -15.04 -10.56
N GLN A 93 -14.93 -13.86 -11.15
CA GLN A 93 -14.72 -13.70 -12.60
C GLN A 93 -13.25 -13.90 -13.01
N LEU A 94 -12.31 -13.91 -12.04
CA LEU A 94 -10.89 -14.15 -12.30
C LEU A 94 -10.55 -15.65 -12.40
N LYS A 95 -11.48 -16.54 -12.10
CA LYS A 95 -11.22 -17.99 -12.15
C LYS A 95 -10.82 -18.43 -13.56
N PRO A 96 -9.81 -19.35 -13.71
CA PRO A 96 -9.22 -20.17 -12.65
C PRO A 96 -8.12 -19.49 -11.80
N ALA A 97 -7.69 -18.27 -12.14
CA ALA A 97 -6.65 -17.58 -11.38
C ALA A 97 -7.16 -17.14 -9.99
N VAL A 98 -6.25 -17.05 -9.03
CA VAL A 98 -6.50 -16.55 -7.68
C VAL A 98 -6.01 -15.10 -7.58
N LEU A 99 -6.81 -14.23 -6.97
CA LEU A 99 -6.34 -12.88 -6.63
C LEU A 99 -5.44 -12.96 -5.38
N TRP A 100 -4.15 -12.70 -5.54
CA TRP A 100 -3.20 -12.63 -4.43
C TRP A 100 -3.31 -11.29 -3.71
N ALA A 101 -4.33 -11.17 -2.91
CA ALA A 101 -4.62 -10.06 -2.03
C ALA A 101 -5.41 -10.57 -0.83
N SER A 102 -5.37 -9.84 0.27
CA SER A 102 -6.11 -10.14 1.50
C SER A 102 -7.58 -10.46 1.21
N PRO A 103 -8.32 -11.17 2.08
CA PRO A 103 -9.74 -11.46 1.91
C PRO A 103 -10.55 -10.22 1.55
N ALA A 104 -11.64 -10.40 0.80
CA ALA A 104 -12.39 -9.29 0.21
C ALA A 104 -12.84 -8.24 1.23
N GLU A 105 -13.31 -8.67 2.40
CA GLU A 105 -13.72 -7.74 3.45
C GLU A 105 -12.52 -7.02 4.09
N ALA A 106 -11.41 -7.71 4.29
CA ALA A 106 -10.17 -7.08 4.77
C ALA A 106 -9.71 -5.96 3.84
N VAL A 107 -9.78 -6.17 2.52
CA VAL A 107 -9.49 -5.12 1.52
C VAL A 107 -10.48 -3.95 1.68
N ARG A 108 -11.79 -4.20 1.75
CA ARG A 108 -12.81 -3.14 1.88
C ARG A 108 -12.64 -2.33 3.16
N VAL A 109 -12.37 -3.00 4.29
CA VAL A 109 -12.15 -2.32 5.58
C VAL A 109 -10.86 -1.49 5.52
N SER A 110 -9.78 -2.03 4.98
CA SER A 110 -8.50 -1.34 4.85
C SER A 110 -8.59 -0.09 3.97
N ARG A 111 -9.40 -0.13 2.90
CA ARG A 111 -9.61 0.99 1.97
C ARG A 111 -10.46 2.12 2.55
N ASP A 112 -11.27 1.85 3.56
CA ASP A 112 -12.10 2.83 4.26
C ASP A 112 -11.34 3.41 5.47
N LYS A 113 -10.90 4.66 5.37
CA LYS A 113 -10.10 5.33 6.42
C LYS A 113 -10.81 5.42 7.79
N VAL A 114 -12.14 5.42 7.81
CA VAL A 114 -12.90 5.40 9.08
C VAL A 114 -12.88 4.02 9.68
N LYS A 115 -13.13 2.98 8.87
CA LYS A 115 -13.17 1.59 9.33
C LYS A 115 -11.78 1.10 9.71
N SER A 116 -10.76 1.36 8.88
CA SER A 116 -9.38 0.94 9.17
C SER A 116 -8.82 1.63 10.41
N ARG A 117 -9.11 2.93 10.60
CA ARG A 117 -8.78 3.64 11.82
C ARG A 117 -9.44 3.02 13.05
N ALA A 118 -10.75 2.72 12.98
CA ALA A 118 -11.48 2.11 14.10
C ALA A 118 -10.94 0.70 14.43
N ALA A 119 -10.55 -0.09 13.42
CA ALA A 119 -9.88 -1.36 13.63
C ALA A 119 -8.52 -1.20 14.30
N ALA A 120 -7.70 -0.25 13.84
CA ALA A 120 -6.41 0.05 14.45
C ALA A 120 -6.56 0.49 15.92
N GLU A 121 -7.56 1.30 16.23
CA GLU A 121 -7.86 1.74 17.60
C GLU A 121 -8.25 0.55 18.51
N ARG A 122 -9.09 -0.38 18.02
CA ARG A 122 -9.44 -1.62 18.78
C ARG A 122 -8.23 -2.52 18.99
N ALA A 123 -7.29 -2.52 18.05
CA ALA A 123 -6.02 -3.24 18.16
C ALA A 123 -5.02 -2.55 19.11
N GLY A 124 -5.39 -1.41 19.72
CA GLY A 124 -4.53 -0.67 20.65
C GLY A 124 -3.56 0.31 19.98
N ALA A 125 -3.62 0.50 18.67
CA ALA A 125 -2.79 1.50 18.00
C ALA A 125 -3.24 2.92 18.36
N LYS A 126 -2.26 3.83 18.51
CA LYS A 126 -2.55 5.26 18.63
C LYS A 126 -3.06 5.75 17.27
N VAL A 127 -4.24 6.36 17.24
CA VAL A 127 -4.88 6.82 16.00
C VAL A 127 -5.05 8.34 16.00
N ILE A 128 -5.06 8.94 14.81
CA ILE A 128 -5.34 10.36 14.67
C ILE A 128 -6.83 10.59 14.94
N PRO A 129 -7.22 11.49 15.86
CA PRO A 129 -8.60 11.89 16.05
C PRO A 129 -9.23 12.31 14.73
N THR A 130 -10.38 11.72 14.38
CA THR A 130 -10.98 11.90 13.06
C THR A 130 -12.48 12.07 13.17
N GLU A 131 -13.03 13.06 12.50
CA GLU A 131 -14.47 13.29 12.39
C GLU A 131 -14.88 13.48 10.92
N LEU A 132 -16.16 13.22 10.61
CA LEU A 132 -16.73 13.61 9.33
C LEU A 132 -16.83 15.13 9.24
N LEU A 133 -16.50 15.70 8.10
CA LEU A 133 -16.57 17.14 7.87
C LEU A 133 -17.99 17.68 8.12
N ALA A 134 -19.02 16.92 7.71
CA ALA A 134 -20.42 17.29 7.90
C ALA A 134 -20.82 17.38 9.38
N ASP A 135 -20.22 16.57 10.24
CA ASP A 135 -20.50 16.57 11.68
C ASP A 135 -19.70 17.67 12.40
N ALA A 136 -18.43 17.84 12.00
CA ALA A 136 -17.53 18.83 12.59
C ALA A 136 -17.96 20.28 12.36
N PHE A 137 -18.65 20.57 11.25
CA PHE A 137 -19.04 21.93 10.81
C PHE A 137 -20.56 22.09 10.65
N SER A 138 -21.37 21.45 11.47
CA SER A 138 -22.82 21.62 11.46
C SER A 138 -23.21 22.99 12.03
N GLY A 139 -23.38 24.03 11.15
CA GLY A 139 -23.83 25.37 11.49
C GLY A 139 -23.28 26.47 10.57
N GLU A 140 -23.98 27.55 10.38
CA GLU A 140 -23.50 28.74 9.69
C GLU A 140 -22.45 29.45 10.55
N GLY A 141 -21.18 29.44 10.07
CA GLY A 141 -20.07 30.17 10.72
C GLY A 141 -18.90 29.32 11.17
N ALA A 142 -18.36 28.63 10.28
CA ALA A 142 -16.99 28.29 9.92
C ALA A 142 -15.92 27.83 10.97
N LEU A 143 -16.16 27.73 12.24
CA LEU A 143 -15.20 27.06 13.14
C LEU A 143 -15.80 25.75 13.67
N PRO A 144 -14.99 24.67 13.80
CA PRO A 144 -15.45 23.43 14.42
C PRO A 144 -16.02 23.74 15.80
N ARG A 145 -17.13 23.10 16.17
CA ARG A 145 -17.59 23.15 17.56
C ARG A 145 -16.41 22.72 18.45
N LYS A 146 -16.07 23.56 19.43
CA LYS A 146 -14.98 23.28 20.39
C LYS A 146 -15.04 21.89 21.05
N GLU A 147 -16.20 21.26 21.02
CA GLU A 147 -16.49 19.94 21.57
C GLU A 147 -16.37 18.80 20.56
N ALA A 148 -16.41 19.10 19.23
CA ALA A 148 -16.49 18.12 18.16
C ALA A 148 -15.12 17.49 17.82
N LEU A 149 -14.05 18.26 17.74
CA LEU A 149 -12.69 17.72 17.52
C LEU A 149 -12.01 17.39 18.86
N LEU A 150 -12.52 16.37 19.57
CA LEU A 150 -11.90 15.72 20.73
C LEU A 150 -11.09 16.67 21.65
N LYS A 151 -11.74 17.76 22.10
CA LYS A 151 -11.23 18.72 23.09
C LYS A 151 -10.08 19.64 22.67
N SER A 152 -9.65 19.63 21.41
CA SER A 152 -8.66 20.60 20.93
C SER A 152 -8.92 20.96 19.47
N PRO A 153 -9.83 21.87 19.20
CA PRO A 153 -10.13 22.30 17.83
C PRO A 153 -9.42 23.60 17.52
N GLY A 154 -8.12 23.54 17.50
CA GLY A 154 -7.28 24.60 16.98
C GLY A 154 -6.77 24.23 15.59
N LEU A 155 -6.51 25.21 14.74
CA LEU A 155 -5.60 25.05 13.62
C LEU A 155 -4.21 24.67 14.16
N PRO A 156 -3.45 23.85 13.47
CA PRO A 156 -3.64 23.41 12.08
C PRO A 156 -4.48 22.13 11.94
N LEU A 157 -5.19 22.01 10.80
CA LEU A 157 -6.03 20.86 10.47
C LEU A 157 -5.65 20.21 9.13
N ILE A 158 -6.07 18.97 8.97
CA ILE A 158 -6.10 18.23 7.69
C ILE A 158 -7.57 18.00 7.32
N LEU A 159 -7.92 18.35 6.08
CA LEU A 159 -9.15 17.91 5.45
C LEU A 159 -8.79 16.94 4.34
N LYS A 160 -9.37 15.73 4.33
CA LYS A 160 -9.06 14.71 3.31
C LYS A 160 -10.26 13.85 2.96
N PRO A 161 -10.36 13.33 1.71
CA PRO A 161 -11.40 12.38 1.35
C PRO A 161 -11.27 11.08 2.17
N ARG A 162 -12.41 10.48 2.52
CA ARG A 162 -12.51 9.20 3.23
C ARG A 162 -11.87 8.05 2.44
N ASP A 163 -12.08 8.04 1.12
CA ASP A 163 -11.63 7.04 0.16
C ASP A 163 -10.50 7.53 -0.77
N GLY A 164 -9.92 8.70 -0.47
CA GLY A 164 -8.87 9.31 -1.28
C GLY A 164 -7.57 8.51 -1.31
N ARG A 165 -6.82 8.66 -2.40
CA ARG A 165 -5.50 8.02 -2.64
C ARG A 165 -4.49 9.07 -3.12
N SER A 166 -3.20 8.80 -2.94
CA SER A 166 -2.10 9.66 -3.43
C SER A 166 -2.24 11.14 -3.05
N SER A 167 -2.71 11.43 -1.84
CA SER A 167 -2.97 12.79 -1.31
C SER A 167 -3.93 13.65 -2.16
N GLN A 168 -4.68 13.06 -3.08
CA GLN A 168 -5.65 13.78 -3.90
C GLN A 168 -6.79 14.34 -3.02
N GLY A 169 -7.08 15.64 -3.18
CA GLY A 169 -8.11 16.33 -2.40
C GLY A 169 -7.75 16.57 -0.93
N LEU A 170 -6.47 16.41 -0.53
CA LEU A 170 -6.00 16.72 0.80
C LEU A 170 -5.69 18.21 0.93
N TYR A 171 -6.23 18.85 1.97
CA TYR A 171 -5.96 20.24 2.34
C TYR A 171 -5.27 20.29 3.70
N ARG A 172 -4.09 20.93 3.76
CA ARG A 172 -3.44 21.33 5.01
C ARG A 172 -3.87 22.75 5.31
N VAL A 173 -4.49 22.95 6.46
CA VAL A 173 -5.13 24.20 6.85
C VAL A 173 -4.47 24.73 8.11
N ARG A 174 -3.78 25.86 7.99
CA ARG A 174 -3.04 26.50 9.09
C ARG A 174 -3.68 27.80 9.54
N THR A 175 -4.57 28.38 8.70
CA THR A 175 -5.26 29.65 8.96
C THR A 175 -6.75 29.54 8.68
N GLU A 176 -7.55 30.44 9.28
CA GLU A 176 -8.99 30.50 9.02
C GLU A 176 -9.30 30.80 7.54
N ALA A 177 -8.47 31.60 6.88
CA ALA A 177 -8.63 31.90 5.45
C ALA A 177 -8.44 30.65 4.58
N GLU A 178 -7.42 29.82 4.89
CA GLU A 178 -7.22 28.55 4.22
C GLU A 178 -8.38 27.58 4.48
N LEU A 179 -8.90 27.55 5.72
CA LEU A 179 -10.06 26.73 6.05
C LEU A 179 -11.28 27.14 5.22
N ALA A 180 -11.59 28.43 5.17
CA ALA A 180 -12.71 28.94 4.39
C ALA A 180 -12.54 28.61 2.89
N GLY A 181 -11.32 28.73 2.35
CA GLY A 181 -11.00 28.37 0.97
C GLY A 181 -11.22 26.87 0.69
N ALA A 182 -10.69 26.01 1.56
CA ALA A 182 -10.84 24.55 1.44
C ALA A 182 -12.32 24.14 1.52
N LEU A 183 -13.08 24.66 2.48
CA LEU A 183 -14.50 24.36 2.63
C LEU A 183 -15.30 24.80 1.40
N LYS A 184 -15.01 26.00 0.84
CA LYS A 184 -15.64 26.48 -0.39
C LYS A 184 -15.40 25.53 -1.55
N GLU A 185 -14.17 25.06 -1.72
CA GLU A 185 -13.82 24.15 -2.80
C GLU A 185 -14.48 22.76 -2.61
N ILE A 186 -14.44 22.21 -1.40
CA ILE A 186 -15.09 20.93 -1.08
C ILE A 186 -16.59 21.01 -1.37
N ARG A 187 -17.26 22.09 -0.94
CA ARG A 187 -18.69 22.33 -1.21
C ARG A 187 -18.99 22.40 -2.70
N ARG A 188 -18.13 23.09 -3.47
CA ARG A 188 -18.28 23.18 -4.92
C ARG A 188 -18.28 21.81 -5.61
N THR A 189 -17.58 20.83 -5.05
CA THR A 189 -17.54 19.46 -5.56
C THR A 189 -18.72 18.59 -5.11
N GLY A 190 -19.53 19.05 -4.15
CA GLY A 190 -20.63 18.29 -3.55
C GLY A 190 -20.21 17.11 -2.67
N ARG A 191 -18.93 17.05 -2.30
CA ARG A 191 -18.32 15.90 -1.59
C ARG A 191 -18.16 16.08 -0.08
N GLU A 192 -18.83 17.05 0.54
CA GLU A 192 -18.69 17.33 1.98
C GLU A 192 -18.88 16.09 2.87
N LYS A 193 -19.83 15.22 2.52
CA LYS A 193 -20.13 13.98 3.25
C LYS A 193 -19.01 12.94 3.19
N ASP A 194 -18.12 13.10 2.22
CA ASP A 194 -17.00 12.16 1.98
C ASP A 194 -15.69 12.68 2.56
N TYR A 195 -15.70 13.82 3.23
CA TYR A 195 -14.50 14.41 3.81
C TYR A 195 -14.38 14.16 5.31
N LEU A 196 -13.13 13.97 5.72
CA LEU A 196 -12.71 13.82 7.11
C LEU A 196 -11.93 15.06 7.55
N VAL A 197 -12.06 15.39 8.83
CA VAL A 197 -11.29 16.43 9.52
C VAL A 197 -10.40 15.76 10.56
N GLN A 198 -9.14 16.17 10.61
CA GLN A 198 -8.14 15.68 11.58
C GLN A 198 -7.27 16.85 12.06
N PRO A 199 -6.73 16.83 13.29
CA PRO A 199 -5.62 17.69 13.64
C PRO A 199 -4.43 17.36 12.72
N LEU A 200 -3.66 18.39 12.35
CA LEU A 200 -2.37 18.19 11.70
C LEU A 200 -1.37 17.75 12.75
N ILE A 201 -0.94 16.49 12.67
CA ILE A 201 0.16 15.97 13.47
C ILE A 201 1.46 16.23 12.72
N GLU A 202 2.36 16.99 13.32
CA GLU A 202 3.71 17.18 12.77
C GLU A 202 4.57 15.95 13.11
N GLY A 203 5.35 15.50 12.14
CA GLY A 203 6.19 14.32 12.31
C GLY A 203 6.67 13.77 10.98
N ARG A 204 7.42 12.68 11.03
CA ARG A 204 7.87 11.97 9.84
C ARG A 204 6.90 10.86 9.48
N ILE A 205 6.79 10.59 8.20
CA ILE A 205 6.05 9.42 7.73
C ILE A 205 6.90 8.18 7.95
N VAL A 206 6.32 7.21 8.63
CA VAL A 206 6.84 5.86 8.75
C VAL A 206 5.93 4.94 7.94
N THR A 207 6.54 4.22 7.02
CA THR A 207 5.89 3.23 6.18
C THR A 207 6.34 1.85 6.64
N VAL A 208 5.40 0.93 6.81
CA VAL A 208 5.70 -0.44 7.27
C VAL A 208 5.12 -1.44 6.28
N ASP A 209 5.97 -2.22 5.63
CA ASP A 209 5.51 -3.39 4.89
C ASP A 209 5.25 -4.51 5.90
N VAL A 210 4.01 -4.96 5.96
CA VAL A 210 3.54 -5.96 6.93
C VAL A 210 3.08 -7.20 6.18
N VAL A 211 3.60 -8.37 6.57
CA VAL A 211 3.15 -9.64 6.00
C VAL A 211 2.56 -10.51 7.10
N ARG A 212 1.29 -10.89 6.94
CA ARG A 212 0.60 -11.81 7.85
C ARG A 212 0.35 -13.15 7.17
N PHE A 213 0.65 -14.23 7.89
CA PHE A 213 0.53 -15.61 7.41
C PHE A 213 -0.78 -16.26 7.87
N PRO A 214 -1.19 -17.40 7.25
CA PRO A 214 -2.42 -18.10 7.63
C PRO A 214 -2.44 -18.62 9.07
N ASP A 215 -1.27 -18.90 9.66
CA ASP A 215 -1.12 -19.36 11.04
C ASP A 215 -1.23 -18.21 12.07
N GLY A 216 -1.40 -16.97 11.59
CA GLY A 216 -1.47 -15.76 12.42
C GLY A 216 -0.13 -15.10 12.70
N THR A 217 0.99 -15.71 12.35
CA THR A 217 2.30 -15.04 12.47
C THR A 217 2.38 -13.82 11.57
N CYS A 218 3.18 -12.84 11.97
CA CYS A 218 3.29 -11.57 11.28
C CYS A 218 4.74 -11.08 11.27
N THR A 219 5.17 -10.48 10.16
CA THR A 219 6.44 -9.75 10.07
C THR A 219 6.19 -8.31 9.64
N ALA A 220 7.02 -7.39 10.13
CA ALA A 220 6.92 -5.98 9.81
C ALA A 220 8.30 -5.40 9.49
N ALA A 221 8.38 -4.59 8.44
CA ALA A 221 9.60 -3.94 7.96
C ALA A 221 9.39 -2.40 7.98
N PRO A 222 9.64 -1.73 9.11
CA PRO A 222 9.46 -0.30 9.24
C PRO A 222 10.59 0.49 8.60
N ARG A 223 10.22 1.63 7.99
CA ARG A 223 11.15 2.63 7.47
C ARG A 223 10.59 4.03 7.63
N GLU A 224 11.44 4.95 8.01
CA GLU A 224 11.13 6.37 8.08
C GLU A 224 11.48 7.04 6.74
N GLU A 225 10.58 7.86 6.18
CA GLU A 225 10.75 8.45 4.86
C GLU A 225 11.30 9.89 4.97
N TYR A 226 12.52 10.09 4.47
CA TYR A 226 13.23 11.38 4.54
C TYR A 226 13.04 12.22 3.28
N VAL A 227 13.06 11.59 2.12
CA VAL A 227 12.79 12.25 0.84
C VAL A 227 11.66 11.50 0.15
N ARG A 228 10.65 12.25 -0.30
CA ARG A 228 9.48 11.70 -1.00
C ARG A 228 9.25 12.43 -2.32
N THR A 229 8.61 11.76 -3.25
CA THR A 229 8.05 12.39 -4.44
C THR A 229 6.84 13.26 -4.04
N TRP A 230 6.42 14.15 -4.93
CA TRP A 230 5.23 14.99 -4.70
C TRP A 230 3.94 14.17 -4.47
N ASN A 231 3.84 12.96 -5.04
CA ASN A 231 2.71 12.04 -4.88
C ASN A 231 2.90 11.01 -3.75
N GLY A 232 3.91 11.19 -2.91
CA GLY A 232 4.08 10.47 -1.66
C GLY A 232 4.91 9.19 -1.70
N ALA A 233 5.55 8.83 -2.82
CA ALA A 233 6.45 7.68 -2.84
C ALA A 233 7.82 8.01 -2.23
N GLY A 234 8.36 7.14 -1.38
CA GLY A 234 9.68 7.28 -0.78
C GLY A 234 10.81 7.24 -1.82
N LEU A 235 11.77 8.14 -1.69
CA LEU A 235 13.00 8.19 -2.48
C LEU A 235 14.26 7.90 -1.65
N SER A 236 14.26 8.32 -0.38
CA SER A 236 15.33 8.08 0.57
C SER A 236 14.72 7.77 1.92
N VAL A 237 15.14 6.68 2.53
CA VAL A 237 14.56 6.13 3.75
C VAL A 237 15.63 5.70 4.73
N HIS A 238 15.26 5.68 6.00
CA HIS A 238 16.00 5.01 7.07
C HIS A 238 15.19 3.79 7.51
N VAL A 239 15.71 2.60 7.27
CA VAL A 239 15.16 1.35 7.77
C VAL A 239 15.61 1.17 9.21
N PHE A 240 14.70 0.79 10.10
CA PHE A 240 14.97 0.63 11.52
C PHE A 240 14.17 -0.53 12.10
N ARG A 241 14.43 -0.87 13.37
CA ARG A 241 13.66 -1.86 14.13
C ARG A 241 13.05 -1.18 15.34
N ASP A 242 11.75 -1.44 15.55
CA ASP A 242 11.03 -1.00 16.73
C ASP A 242 10.00 -2.07 17.09
N ARG A 243 10.30 -2.81 18.15
CA ARG A 243 9.48 -3.92 18.60
C ARG A 243 8.04 -3.50 18.94
N THR A 244 7.85 -2.34 19.53
CA THR A 244 6.54 -1.83 19.93
C THR A 244 5.70 -1.51 18.68
N LEU A 245 6.31 -0.89 17.65
CA LEU A 245 5.65 -0.63 16.38
C LEU A 245 5.32 -1.94 15.64
N GLU A 246 6.24 -2.92 15.63
CA GLU A 246 6.06 -4.21 14.98
C GLU A 246 4.93 -5.01 15.65
N GLU A 247 4.87 -5.04 16.98
CA GLU A 247 3.78 -5.66 17.74
C GLU A 247 2.43 -4.96 17.47
N THR A 248 2.43 -3.63 17.38
CA THR A 248 1.26 -2.83 16.98
C THR A 248 0.80 -3.20 15.57
N CYS A 249 1.72 -3.28 14.62
CA CYS A 249 1.40 -3.69 13.24
C CYS A 249 0.79 -5.09 13.18
N SER A 250 1.31 -6.04 13.97
CA SER A 250 0.78 -7.40 14.05
C SER A 250 -0.66 -7.40 14.56
N ALA A 251 -0.96 -6.69 15.65
CA ALA A 251 -2.30 -6.58 16.22
C ALA A 251 -3.29 -5.91 15.24
N VAL A 252 -2.85 -4.84 14.55
CA VAL A 252 -3.68 -4.17 13.53
C VAL A 252 -3.93 -5.09 12.33
N ALA A 253 -2.94 -5.84 11.88
CA ALA A 253 -3.09 -6.78 10.77
C ALA A 253 -4.06 -7.93 11.10
N GLU A 254 -4.05 -8.41 12.35
CA GLU A 254 -5.01 -9.39 12.85
C GLU A 254 -6.43 -8.83 12.86
N GLU A 255 -6.64 -7.66 13.46
CA GLU A 255 -7.96 -7.01 13.56
C GLU A 255 -8.56 -6.67 12.18
N LEU A 256 -7.72 -6.32 11.20
CA LEU A 256 -8.13 -6.10 9.81
C LEU A 256 -8.36 -7.40 9.03
N GLY A 257 -7.96 -8.55 9.54
CA GLY A 257 -8.03 -9.84 8.84
C GLY A 257 -7.09 -9.93 7.63
N ILE A 258 -5.92 -9.31 7.72
CA ILE A 258 -4.93 -9.30 6.63
C ILE A 258 -4.42 -10.72 6.34
N LEU A 259 -4.14 -10.98 5.07
CA LEU A 259 -3.37 -12.12 4.58
C LEU A 259 -2.38 -11.63 3.52
N GLY A 260 -1.13 -12.07 3.61
CA GLY A 260 -0.06 -11.63 2.74
C GLY A 260 0.44 -10.22 3.07
N CYS A 261 1.06 -9.56 2.11
CA CYS A 261 1.71 -8.26 2.28
C CYS A 261 0.76 -7.09 2.10
N VAL A 262 0.79 -6.17 3.06
CA VAL A 262 0.12 -4.86 3.00
C VAL A 262 1.08 -3.78 3.45
N ASN A 263 0.70 -2.52 3.23
CA ASN A 263 1.46 -1.37 3.67
C ASN A 263 0.68 -0.55 4.69
N PHE A 264 1.24 -0.38 5.90
CA PHE A 264 0.74 0.56 6.88
C PHE A 264 1.53 1.86 6.83
N GLU A 265 0.83 2.98 7.01
CA GLU A 265 1.45 4.29 7.17
C GLU A 265 1.15 4.85 8.54
N PHE A 266 2.19 5.41 9.17
CA PHE A 266 2.13 6.10 10.46
C PHE A 266 2.77 7.49 10.36
N ILE A 267 2.42 8.37 11.31
CA ILE A 267 3.20 9.56 11.62
C ILE A 267 4.00 9.25 12.88
N HIS A 268 5.32 9.33 12.80
CA HIS A 268 6.20 9.35 13.95
C HIS A 268 6.30 10.80 14.43
N ALA A 269 5.56 11.12 15.48
CA ALA A 269 5.46 12.47 16.02
C ALA A 269 6.65 12.82 16.92
N GLU A 270 6.83 14.10 17.21
CA GLU A 270 7.93 14.61 18.06
C GLU A 270 7.90 14.04 19.49
N ASP A 271 6.72 13.62 19.98
CA ASP A 271 6.56 12.95 21.28
C ASP A 271 7.00 11.47 21.27
N GLY A 272 7.55 10.98 20.16
CA GLY A 272 7.96 9.59 19.94
C GLY A 272 6.82 8.62 19.66
N SER A 273 5.59 9.11 19.53
CA SER A 273 4.42 8.24 19.25
C SER A 273 4.24 7.97 17.77
N TYR A 274 3.78 6.75 17.44
CA TYR A 274 3.36 6.38 16.11
C TYR A 274 1.84 6.48 15.99
N TYR A 275 1.36 7.44 15.20
CA TYR A 275 -0.06 7.58 14.90
C TYR A 275 -0.42 6.85 13.61
N PHE A 276 -1.26 5.83 13.69
CA PHE A 276 -1.76 5.11 12.52
C PHE A 276 -2.54 6.05 11.59
N MET A 277 -2.19 6.05 10.32
CA MET A 277 -2.80 6.89 9.28
C MET A 277 -3.75 6.11 8.36
N GLU A 278 -3.25 5.01 7.79
CA GLU A 278 -3.99 4.19 6.84
C GLU A 278 -3.33 2.82 6.60
N CYS A 279 -4.12 1.91 6.06
CA CYS A 279 -3.68 0.65 5.47
C CYS A 279 -3.88 0.70 3.95
N ASN A 280 -2.82 0.44 3.20
CA ASN A 280 -2.87 0.19 1.77
C ASN A 280 -2.74 -1.33 1.56
N PRO A 281 -3.82 -2.08 1.22
CA PRO A 281 -3.83 -3.54 1.21
C PRO A 281 -3.14 -4.15 -0.03
N ARG A 282 -1.97 -3.67 -0.35
CA ARG A 282 -1.10 -4.05 -1.47
C ARG A 282 0.36 -3.73 -1.13
N PHE A 283 1.28 -4.16 -2.00
CA PHE A 283 2.68 -3.75 -1.91
C PHE A 283 2.84 -2.23 -1.95
N SER A 284 3.72 -1.71 -1.10
CA SER A 284 4.06 -0.28 -1.08
C SER A 284 4.92 0.11 -2.28
N GLY A 285 4.92 1.39 -2.63
CA GLY A 285 5.94 1.91 -3.55
C GLY A 285 7.38 1.74 -3.02
N GLY A 286 7.54 1.46 -1.74
CA GLY A 286 8.81 1.25 -1.05
C GLY A 286 9.24 -0.22 -0.88
N THR A 287 8.52 -1.19 -1.41
CA THR A 287 8.83 -2.64 -1.30
C THR A 287 10.29 -2.96 -1.60
N GLY A 288 10.89 -2.29 -2.58
CA GLY A 288 12.31 -2.46 -2.90
C GLY A 288 13.27 -2.05 -1.78
N PHE A 289 12.87 -1.15 -0.87
CA PHE A 289 13.67 -0.79 0.30
C PHE A 289 13.69 -1.92 1.33
N SER A 290 12.53 -2.53 1.59
CA SER A 290 12.43 -3.69 2.49
C SER A 290 13.32 -4.84 2.00
N ILE A 291 13.26 -5.15 0.69
CA ILE A 291 14.09 -6.20 0.08
C ILE A 291 15.58 -5.84 0.15
N ALA A 292 15.95 -4.59 -0.15
CA ALA A 292 17.35 -4.15 -0.07
C ALA A 292 17.91 -4.19 1.37
N ALA A 293 17.04 -4.09 2.37
CA ALA A 293 17.39 -4.25 3.77
C ALA A 293 17.40 -5.72 4.23
N GLY A 294 17.16 -6.68 3.35
CA GLY A 294 17.14 -8.12 3.66
C GLY A 294 15.75 -8.66 4.04
N ASP A 295 14.69 -7.84 3.98
CA ASP A 295 13.34 -8.29 4.28
C ASP A 295 12.57 -8.63 2.98
N HIS A 296 12.61 -9.89 2.57
CA HIS A 296 12.03 -10.40 1.32
C HIS A 296 10.50 -10.51 1.38
N VAL A 297 9.81 -9.38 1.55
CA VAL A 297 8.34 -9.29 1.73
C VAL A 297 7.53 -9.90 0.58
N VAL A 298 8.07 -9.95 -0.64
CA VAL A 298 7.41 -10.60 -1.77
C VAL A 298 7.44 -12.12 -1.60
N ARG A 299 8.58 -12.72 -1.25
CA ARG A 299 8.69 -14.17 -0.97
C ARG A 299 7.80 -14.56 0.21
N LYS A 300 7.77 -13.76 1.26
CA LYS A 300 6.86 -13.93 2.40
C LYS A 300 5.39 -13.89 1.97
N HIS A 301 5.03 -12.95 1.10
CA HIS A 301 3.68 -12.88 0.53
C HIS A 301 3.34 -14.15 -0.25
N LEU A 302 4.23 -14.64 -1.10
CA LEU A 302 4.05 -15.90 -1.82
C LEU A 302 3.86 -17.07 -0.85
N ALA A 303 4.64 -17.13 0.22
CA ALA A 303 4.52 -18.15 1.25
C ALA A 303 3.15 -18.09 1.96
N ALA A 304 2.64 -16.88 2.25
CA ALA A 304 1.33 -16.69 2.86
C ALA A 304 0.17 -17.22 1.98
N PHE A 305 0.36 -17.26 0.65
CA PHE A 305 -0.59 -17.84 -0.31
C PHE A 305 -0.27 -19.30 -0.69
N GLY A 306 0.69 -19.94 -0.03
CA GLY A 306 1.12 -21.32 -0.36
C GLY A 306 1.69 -21.43 -1.78
N ALA A 307 2.23 -20.33 -2.31
CA ALA A 307 2.68 -20.21 -3.68
C ALA A 307 4.21 -20.36 -3.84
N VAL A 308 4.93 -20.63 -2.75
CA VAL A 308 6.37 -20.91 -2.80
C VAL A 308 6.58 -22.15 -3.64
N PRO A 309 7.40 -22.13 -4.70
CA PRO A 309 7.76 -23.33 -5.43
C PRO A 309 8.35 -24.35 -4.46
N GLU A 310 8.02 -25.64 -4.64
CA GLU A 310 8.78 -26.71 -3.98
C GLU A 310 10.26 -26.45 -4.28
N LYS A 311 11.06 -26.35 -3.22
CA LYS A 311 12.51 -26.13 -3.35
C LYS A 311 13.05 -27.16 -4.33
N ASP A 312 13.56 -26.69 -5.47
CA ASP A 312 14.49 -27.50 -6.25
C ASP A 312 15.79 -27.54 -5.43
N PRO A 313 16.12 -28.66 -4.78
CA PRO A 313 17.27 -28.74 -3.86
C PRO A 313 18.60 -28.45 -4.57
N GLU A 314 18.63 -28.44 -5.89
CA GLU A 314 19.86 -28.22 -6.68
C GLU A 314 20.04 -26.74 -7.10
N LYS A 315 19.06 -25.84 -6.86
CA LYS A 315 19.08 -24.45 -7.34
C LYS A 315 18.98 -23.38 -6.27
N VAL A 316 18.83 -23.76 -5.02
CA VAL A 316 19.00 -22.81 -3.92
C VAL A 316 20.49 -22.74 -3.64
N PRO A 317 21.17 -21.58 -3.82
CA PRO A 317 22.45 -21.41 -3.18
C PRO A 317 22.21 -21.73 -1.71
N GLU A 318 22.96 -22.62 -1.11
CA GLU A 318 23.03 -22.75 0.34
C GLU A 318 23.31 -21.34 0.83
N GLU A 319 22.29 -20.65 1.36
CA GLU A 319 22.54 -19.44 2.13
C GLU A 319 23.41 -19.91 3.27
N ASP A 320 24.69 -19.50 3.19
CA ASP A 320 25.69 -19.84 4.18
C ASP A 320 25.10 -19.47 5.56
N PRO A 321 24.99 -20.42 6.51
CA PRO A 321 24.46 -20.13 7.85
C PRO A 321 25.17 -18.96 8.53
N GLU A 322 26.40 -18.64 8.13
CA GLU A 322 27.12 -17.45 8.55
C GLU A 322 26.55 -16.17 7.92
N THR A 323 25.94 -16.26 6.71
CA THR A 323 25.26 -15.14 6.06
C THR A 323 23.88 -14.88 6.69
N GLU A 324 23.15 -15.91 7.10
CA GLU A 324 21.92 -15.79 7.88
C GLU A 324 22.18 -15.19 9.28
N ALA A 325 23.28 -15.57 9.92
CA ALA A 325 23.71 -15.02 11.21
C ALA A 325 24.22 -13.57 11.10
N GLN A 326 24.76 -13.17 9.94
CA GLN A 326 25.19 -11.80 9.66
C GLN A 326 24.06 -10.90 9.11
N HIS A 327 22.99 -11.46 8.56
CA HIS A 327 21.83 -10.75 8.00
C HIS A 327 20.53 -11.08 8.72
N GLY A 328 20.60 -11.58 9.92
CA GLY A 328 19.46 -11.91 10.78
C GLY A 328 18.60 -10.71 11.13
N GLY A 329 17.61 -10.44 10.29
CA GLY A 329 16.68 -9.33 10.38
C GLY A 329 17.27 -8.05 9.77
N ALA A 330 16.46 -7.31 9.01
CA ALA A 330 16.85 -6.08 8.35
C ALA A 330 17.72 -5.20 9.27
N SER A 331 18.98 -5.03 8.93
CA SER A 331 19.89 -4.16 9.68
C SER A 331 19.44 -2.71 9.51
N GLU A 332 19.53 -1.93 10.58
CA GLU A 332 19.31 -0.50 10.50
C GLU A 332 20.22 0.11 9.43
N CYS A 333 19.63 0.74 8.41
CA CYS A 333 20.40 1.26 7.28
C CYS A 333 19.67 2.39 6.54
N TRP A 334 20.47 3.20 5.85
CA TRP A 334 19.98 4.22 4.93
C TRP A 334 19.96 3.71 3.51
N ILE A 335 18.84 3.87 2.82
CA ILE A 335 18.67 3.44 1.44
C ILE A 335 18.09 4.58 0.61
N ALA A 336 18.67 4.80 -0.56
CA ALA A 336 18.17 5.76 -1.54
C ALA A 336 17.95 5.10 -2.90
N ARG A 337 16.93 5.55 -3.63
CA ARG A 337 16.68 5.11 -5.01
C ARG A 337 17.69 5.71 -5.96
N LYS A 338 18.09 4.91 -6.95
CA LYS A 338 18.67 5.43 -8.18
C LYS A 338 17.74 5.10 -9.34
N TYR A 339 17.80 5.90 -10.38
CA TYR A 339 17.08 5.67 -11.64
C TYR A 339 18.06 5.09 -12.66
N VAL A 340 17.54 4.23 -13.50
CA VAL A 340 18.29 3.58 -14.59
C VAL A 340 17.42 3.65 -15.83
N GLU A 341 18.00 4.07 -16.95
CA GLU A 341 17.37 4.11 -18.25
C GLU A 341 17.38 2.70 -18.87
N VAL A 342 16.27 2.32 -19.48
CA VAL A 342 16.07 1.01 -20.10
C VAL A 342 15.58 1.21 -21.54
N ILE A 343 16.18 0.48 -22.49
CA ILE A 343 15.66 0.40 -23.86
C ILE A 343 14.49 -0.58 -23.84
N THR A 344 13.30 -0.08 -24.10
CA THR A 344 12.04 -0.86 -24.07
C THR A 344 11.70 -1.45 -25.42
N GLU A 345 12.18 -0.84 -26.52
CA GLU A 345 12.03 -1.31 -27.90
C GLU A 345 13.21 -0.81 -28.73
N SER A 346 13.70 -1.62 -29.69
CA SER A 346 14.80 -1.29 -30.63
C SER A 346 14.36 -1.49 -32.08
#